data_da92db3af2707bda3ed06d0ff15dd186
#
_entry.id   da92db3af2707bda3ed06d0ff15dd186
#
_cell.length_a   1.000
_cell.length_b   1.000
_cell.length_c   1.000
_cell.angle_alpha   90.00
_cell.angle_beta   90.00
_cell.angle_gamma   90.00
#
_symmetry.space_group_name_H-M   'P 1'
#
loop_
_entity.id
_entity.type
_entity.pdbx_description
1 polymer ?
#
loop_
_entity_poly.entity_id
_entity_poly.type
_entity_poly.pdbx_seq_one_letter_code
_entity_poly.pdbx_strand_id
1 'polypeptide(L)'
;MDSKAKTIGDFKLHEKDTGSADVQIALLTQRINHLTDHLQKYKKDHSSRRGLLMMVGQRRRLLDYLHDTDLARYQAVTKKLKLRH
;
A
#
# COMPACT_ATOMS: atom_id res chain seq x y z
N MET A 1 -4.94 -9.73 12.47
CA MET A 1 -4.03 -8.63 12.61
C MET A 1 -4.75 -7.31 12.63
N ASP A 2 -4.62 -6.63 13.72
CA ASP A 2 -5.38 -5.42 13.97
C ASP A 2 -5.04 -4.29 13.00
N SER A 3 -3.77 -4.19 12.62
CA SER A 3 -3.33 -3.12 11.74
C SER A 3 -3.98 -3.20 10.36
N LYS A 4 -4.23 -4.40 9.84
CA LYS A 4 -4.89 -4.58 8.57
C LYS A 4 -6.35 -4.16 8.65
N ALA A 5 -7.05 -4.59 9.68
CA ALA A 5 -8.45 -4.23 9.87
C ALA A 5 -8.60 -2.73 10.09
N LYS A 6 -7.70 -2.13 10.86
CA LYS A 6 -7.71 -0.70 11.12
C LYS A 6 -7.47 0.10 9.84
N THR A 7 -6.53 -0.34 9.00
CA THR A 7 -6.24 0.33 7.74
C THR A 7 -7.46 0.30 6.83
N ILE A 8 -8.14 -0.84 6.73
CA ILE A 8 -9.36 -0.95 5.95
C ILE A 8 -10.42 0.01 6.47
N GLY A 9 -10.57 0.10 7.79
CA GLY A 9 -11.53 1.00 8.41
C GLY A 9 -11.28 2.46 8.06
N ASP A 10 -10.02 2.88 8.04
CA ASP A 10 -9.64 4.26 7.74
C ASP A 10 -9.97 4.67 6.30
N PHE A 11 -9.97 3.72 5.36
CA PHE A 11 -10.16 4.00 3.94
C PHE A 11 -11.51 3.56 3.42
N LYS A 12 -12.28 2.86 4.22
CA LYS A 12 -13.55 2.26 3.80
C LYS A 12 -14.63 3.33 3.72
N LEU A 13 -15.14 3.54 2.53
CA LEU A 13 -16.26 4.46 2.31
C LEU A 13 -17.60 3.76 2.54
N HIS A 14 -17.66 2.47 2.22
CA HIS A 14 -18.77 1.59 2.53
C HIS A 14 -18.26 0.16 2.51
N GLU A 15 -19.10 -0.78 2.94
CA GLU A 15 -18.65 -2.14 3.22
C GLU A 15 -17.98 -2.86 2.07
N LYS A 16 -18.33 -2.51 0.84
CA LYS A 16 -17.80 -3.18 -0.35
C LYS A 16 -16.49 -2.62 -0.84
N ASP A 17 -15.92 -1.63 -0.15
CA ASP A 17 -14.73 -0.94 -0.62
C ASP A 17 -13.42 -1.58 -0.20
N THR A 18 -13.46 -2.78 0.39
CA THR A 18 -12.24 -3.47 0.80
C THR A 18 -11.35 -3.83 -0.38
N GLY A 19 -11.92 -3.92 -1.57
CA GLY A 19 -11.17 -4.23 -2.79
C GLY A 19 -10.81 -3.02 -3.63
N SER A 20 -11.15 -1.81 -3.20
CA SER A 20 -10.84 -0.61 -3.99
C SER A 20 -9.34 -0.36 -4.04
N ALA A 21 -8.90 0.36 -5.09
CA ALA A 21 -7.48 0.60 -5.32
C ALA A 21 -6.83 1.38 -4.18
N ASP A 22 -7.50 2.38 -3.63
CA ASP A 22 -6.96 3.17 -2.53
C ASP A 22 -6.79 2.35 -1.26
N VAL A 23 -7.73 1.44 -0.96
CA VAL A 23 -7.60 0.53 0.18
C VAL A 23 -6.43 -0.42 -0.02
N GLN A 24 -6.30 -0.97 -1.22
CA GLN A 24 -5.19 -1.88 -1.52
C GLN A 24 -3.84 -1.18 -1.43
N ILE A 25 -3.75 0.05 -1.90
CA ILE A 25 -2.53 0.86 -1.78
C ILE A 25 -2.17 1.09 -0.32
N ALA A 26 -3.15 1.39 0.51
CA ALA A 26 -2.92 1.59 1.95
C ALA A 26 -2.41 0.32 2.61
N LEU A 27 -3.02 -0.82 2.32
CA LEU A 27 -2.59 -2.11 2.87
C LEU A 27 -1.17 -2.47 2.41
N LEU A 28 -0.88 -2.27 1.14
CA LEU A 28 0.46 -2.53 0.61
C LEU A 28 1.50 -1.63 1.24
N THR A 29 1.18 -0.36 1.42
CA THR A 29 2.09 0.60 2.05
C THR A 29 2.43 0.16 3.46
N GLN A 30 1.44 -0.28 4.22
CA GLN A 30 1.64 -0.77 5.58
C GLN A 30 2.57 -1.98 5.60
N ARG A 31 2.35 -2.94 4.70
CA ARG A 31 3.17 -4.14 4.59
C ARG A 31 4.58 -3.81 4.13
N ILE A 32 4.71 -2.90 3.17
CA ILE A 32 6.02 -2.45 2.67
C ILE A 32 6.83 -1.84 3.80
N ASN A 33 6.22 -0.97 4.60
CA ASN A 33 6.90 -0.35 5.73
C ASN A 33 7.34 -1.38 6.75
N HIS A 34 6.49 -2.36 7.03
CA HIS A 34 6.80 -3.43 7.96
C HIS A 34 8.00 -4.27 7.47
N LEU A 35 8.00 -4.66 6.20
CA LEU A 35 9.10 -5.43 5.63
C LEU A 35 10.38 -4.61 5.51
N THR A 36 10.26 -3.34 5.24
CA THR A 36 11.42 -2.46 5.20
C THR A 36 12.12 -2.44 6.56
N ASP A 37 11.37 -2.30 7.63
CA ASP A 37 11.91 -2.36 8.98
C ASP A 37 12.53 -3.71 9.28
N HIS A 38 11.86 -4.78 8.87
CA HIS A 38 12.39 -6.14 9.04
C HIS A 38 13.74 -6.30 8.33
N LEU A 39 13.85 -5.80 7.10
CA LEU A 39 15.07 -5.94 6.30
C LEU A 39 16.22 -5.08 6.83
N GLN A 40 15.94 -4.02 7.57
CA GLN A 40 16.98 -3.27 8.23
C GLN A 40 17.71 -4.11 9.29
N LYS A 41 16.97 -5.02 9.93
CA LYS A 41 17.53 -5.92 10.94
C LYS A 41 18.09 -7.20 10.32
N TYR A 42 17.42 -7.71 9.28
CA TYR A 42 17.75 -8.99 8.66
C TYR A 42 18.09 -8.79 7.19
N LYS A 43 19.22 -8.17 6.92
CA LYS A 43 19.61 -7.73 5.58
C LYS A 43 19.78 -8.88 4.59
N LYS A 44 20.01 -10.09 5.07
CA LYS A 44 20.21 -11.26 4.22
C LYS A 44 18.94 -12.08 3.99
N ASP A 45 17.81 -11.59 4.43
CA ASP A 45 16.54 -12.28 4.22
C ASP A 45 16.06 -12.04 2.78
N HIS A 46 16.49 -12.91 1.87
CA HIS A 46 16.21 -12.76 0.45
C HIS A 46 14.74 -12.95 0.11
N SER A 47 14.04 -13.82 0.85
CA SER A 47 12.61 -14.03 0.64
C SER A 47 11.81 -12.77 0.95
N SER A 48 12.11 -12.12 2.06
CA SER A 48 11.44 -10.88 2.43
C SER A 48 11.76 -9.76 1.45
N ARG A 49 12.99 -9.70 0.97
CA ARG A 49 13.37 -8.70 -0.03
C ARG A 49 12.59 -8.89 -1.33
N ARG A 50 12.45 -10.14 -1.77
CA ARG A 50 11.65 -10.44 -2.96
C ARG A 50 10.20 -10.04 -2.77
N GLY A 51 9.63 -10.39 -1.62
CA GLY A 51 8.25 -10.00 -1.28
C GLY A 51 8.06 -8.49 -1.26
N LEU A 52 9.04 -7.76 -0.72
CA LEU A 52 9.01 -6.31 -0.70
C LEU A 52 8.97 -5.74 -2.12
N LEU A 53 9.83 -6.23 -3.01
CA LEU A 53 9.87 -5.76 -4.39
C LEU A 53 8.57 -6.04 -5.12
N MET A 54 7.95 -7.21 -4.88
CA MET A 54 6.65 -7.54 -5.46
C MET A 54 5.57 -6.57 -5.00
N MET A 55 5.54 -6.26 -3.71
CA MET A 55 4.53 -5.35 -3.16
C MET A 55 4.73 -3.92 -3.65
N VAL A 56 5.96 -3.47 -3.78
CA VAL A 56 6.26 -2.15 -4.35
C VAL A 56 5.76 -2.08 -5.79
N GLY A 57 5.99 -3.14 -6.58
CA GLY A 57 5.50 -3.22 -7.95
C GLY A 57 3.98 -3.19 -8.03
N GLN A 58 3.30 -3.94 -7.16
CA GLN A 58 1.85 -3.95 -7.10
C GLN A 58 1.29 -2.58 -6.73
N ARG A 59 1.89 -1.93 -5.73
CA ARG A 59 1.46 -0.60 -5.32
C ARG A 59 1.61 0.40 -6.45
N ARG A 60 2.70 0.34 -7.19
CA ARG A 60 2.94 1.22 -8.32
C ARG A 60 1.88 1.05 -9.40
N ARG A 61 1.51 -0.18 -9.71
CA ARG A 61 0.45 -0.45 -10.70
C ARG A 61 -0.88 0.14 -10.26
N LEU A 62 -1.23 -0.01 -8.99
CA LEU A 62 -2.47 0.55 -8.46
C LEU A 62 -2.45 2.08 -8.49
N LEU A 63 -1.32 2.69 -8.17
CA LEU A 63 -1.16 4.14 -8.25
C LEU A 63 -1.29 4.64 -9.69
N ASP A 64 -0.67 3.94 -10.64
CA ASP A 64 -0.79 4.29 -12.05
C ASP A 64 -2.24 4.17 -12.51
N TYR A 65 -2.94 3.13 -12.08
CA TYR A 65 -4.35 2.96 -12.39
C TYR A 65 -5.18 4.14 -11.88
N LEU A 66 -4.98 4.53 -10.63
CA LEU A 66 -5.69 5.67 -10.05
C LEU A 66 -5.36 6.98 -10.76
N HIS A 67 -4.10 7.17 -11.09
CA HIS A 67 -3.67 8.36 -11.82
C HIS A 67 -4.44 8.50 -13.14
N ASP A 68 -4.65 7.40 -13.84
CA ASP A 68 -5.32 7.41 -15.13
C ASP A 68 -6.84 7.48 -15.03
N THR A 69 -7.42 6.90 -13.98
CA THR A 69 -8.87 6.77 -13.85
C THR A 69 -9.50 7.78 -12.90
N ASP A 70 -8.77 8.21 -11.86
CA ASP A 70 -9.30 9.13 -10.86
C ASP A 70 -8.15 9.92 -10.25
N LEU A 71 -7.73 10.95 -10.94
CA LEU A 71 -6.58 11.76 -10.53
C LEU A 71 -6.78 12.38 -9.14
N ALA A 72 -7.99 12.82 -8.84
CA ALA A 72 -8.27 13.42 -7.53
C ALA A 72 -8.04 12.41 -6.41
N ARG A 73 -8.48 11.18 -6.59
CA ARG A 73 -8.27 10.10 -5.62
C ARG A 73 -6.79 9.73 -5.52
N TYR A 74 -6.11 9.70 -6.65
CA TYR A 74 -4.67 9.45 -6.67
C TYR A 74 -3.92 10.48 -5.82
N GLN A 75 -4.22 11.76 -6.01
CA GLN A 75 -3.59 12.84 -5.25
C GLN A 75 -3.93 12.74 -3.77
N ALA A 76 -5.17 12.43 -3.44
CA ALA A 76 -5.60 12.27 -2.05
C ALA A 76 -4.85 11.12 -1.36
N VAL A 77 -4.72 9.98 -2.03
CA VAL A 77 -4.06 8.81 -1.47
C VAL A 77 -2.57 9.07 -1.29
N THR A 78 -1.90 9.62 -2.30
CA THR A 78 -0.46 9.88 -2.20
C THR A 78 -0.16 10.88 -1.11
N LYS A 79 -1.00 11.91 -0.97
CA LYS A 79 -0.84 12.89 0.09
C LYS A 79 -1.07 12.28 1.47
N LYS A 80 -2.13 11.50 1.62
CA LYS A 80 -2.49 10.87 2.90
C LYS A 80 -1.43 9.89 3.36
N LEU A 81 -0.88 9.11 2.45
CA LEU A 81 0.13 8.10 2.76
C LEU A 81 1.55 8.62 2.62
N LYS A 82 1.72 9.88 2.23
CA LYS A 82 3.03 10.50 2.02
C LYS A 82 3.90 9.74 1.03
N LEU A 83 3.27 9.28 -0.04
CA LEU A 83 3.95 8.53 -1.07
C LEU A 83 4.57 9.48 -2.09
N ARG A 84 5.74 9.08 -2.57
CA ARG A 84 6.38 9.74 -3.71
C ARG A 84 6.08 8.91 -4.95
N HIS A 85 5.58 9.57 -5.97
CA HIS A 85 5.28 8.82 -7.18
C HIS A 85 5.40 9.69 -8.43
#